data_8ac7ee7c665d2fe2ad34abd8ea79f11b
#
_entry.id   8ac7ee7c665d2fe2ad34abd8ea79f11b
#
_cell.length_a   1.000
_cell.length_b   1.000
_cell.length_c   1.000
_cell.angle_alpha   90.00
_cell.angle_beta   90.00
_cell.angle_gamma   90.00
#
_symmetry.space_group_name_H-M   'P 1'
#
loop_
_entity.id
_entity.type
_entity.pdbx_description
1 polymer ?
#
loop_
_entity_poly.entity_id
_entity_poly.type
_entity_poly.pdbx_seq_one_letter_code
_entity_poly.pdbx_strand_id
1 'polypeptide(L)'
;MNIKRAKEEIEHTVKAYLAKDALGEYAIPAIRQRPILLMGPPGIGKTQVMEQAARECGVALVAYTITHHTRQSAVGLPFIRQRNYGGRDVSVTEYTMSEIIASVYAKMEATGLKEGVLFIDEINCVSETLAPTMLQFLQCKTFGNQAVPAGWVIVAAGNPPEYNKSVRDFDIVTLDRVRRMDIAVSYTHLRAHET
;
A
#
# COMPACT_ATOMS: atom_id res chain seq x y z
N MET A 1 1.30 -19.78 -2.02
CA MET A 1 2.75 -19.90 -1.69
C MET A 1 2.95 -19.84 -0.18
N ASN A 2 4.11 -20.23 0.35
CA ASN A 2 4.41 -20.02 1.77
C ASN A 2 4.92 -18.58 2.02
N ILE A 3 4.92 -18.14 3.28
CA ILE A 3 5.28 -16.78 3.67
C ILE A 3 6.75 -16.42 3.36
N LYS A 4 7.67 -17.39 3.42
CA LYS A 4 9.08 -17.18 3.09
C LYS A 4 9.25 -16.85 1.61
N ARG A 5 8.61 -17.60 0.72
CA ARG A 5 8.64 -17.32 -0.71
C ARG A 5 7.97 -16.00 -1.05
N ALA A 6 6.88 -15.65 -0.35
CA ALA A 6 6.26 -14.34 -0.50
C ALA A 6 7.23 -13.20 -0.17
N LYS A 7 8.03 -13.33 0.90
CA LYS A 7 9.08 -12.39 1.25
C LYS A 7 10.10 -12.22 0.12
N GLU A 8 10.64 -13.32 -0.39
CA GLU A 8 11.61 -13.32 -1.50
C GLU A 8 11.05 -12.62 -2.75
N GLU A 9 9.80 -12.89 -3.11
CA GLU A 9 9.10 -12.25 -4.23
C GLU A 9 8.89 -10.74 -4.01
N ILE A 10 8.59 -10.32 -2.77
CA ILE A 10 8.48 -8.91 -2.41
C ILE A 10 9.83 -8.22 -2.56
N GLU A 11 10.89 -8.80 -2.04
CA GLU A 11 12.25 -8.25 -2.15
C GLU A 11 12.69 -8.10 -3.61
N HIS A 12 12.45 -9.12 -4.43
CA HIS A 12 12.75 -9.06 -5.86
C HIS A 12 11.95 -7.95 -6.56
N THR A 13 10.67 -7.81 -6.20
CA THR A 13 9.82 -6.76 -6.78
C THR A 13 10.27 -5.37 -6.34
N VAL A 14 10.58 -5.18 -5.06
CA VAL A 14 11.10 -3.90 -4.54
C VAL A 14 12.40 -3.54 -5.24
N LYS A 15 13.35 -4.46 -5.34
CA LYS A 15 14.63 -4.24 -6.04
C LYS A 15 14.42 -3.90 -7.52
N ALA A 16 13.51 -4.59 -8.20
CA ALA A 16 13.19 -4.32 -9.61
C ALA A 16 12.54 -2.94 -9.81
N TYR A 17 11.63 -2.54 -8.91
CA TYR A 17 10.93 -1.26 -9.00
C TYR A 17 11.81 -0.07 -8.63
N LEU A 18 12.83 -0.28 -7.80
CA LEU A 18 13.78 0.75 -7.39
C LEU A 18 15.04 0.77 -8.25
N ALA A 19 15.20 -0.17 -9.18
CA ALA A 19 16.30 -0.18 -10.13
C ALA A 19 16.28 1.07 -11.01
N LYS A 20 17.44 1.69 -11.20
CA LYS A 20 17.61 2.91 -11.99
C LYS A 20 18.34 2.63 -13.28
N ASP A 21 18.00 3.38 -14.31
CA ASP A 21 18.68 3.35 -15.60
C ASP A 21 20.00 4.18 -15.57
N ALA A 22 20.66 4.27 -16.70
CA ALA A 22 21.91 5.02 -16.84
C ALA A 22 21.77 6.53 -16.58
N LEU A 23 20.55 7.06 -16.63
CA LEU A 23 20.24 8.48 -16.36
C LEU A 23 19.85 8.73 -14.90
N GLY A 24 19.79 7.68 -14.08
CA GLY A 24 19.38 7.77 -12.68
C GLY A 24 17.87 7.80 -12.46
N GLU A 25 17.08 7.57 -13.51
CA GLU A 25 15.63 7.45 -13.44
C GLU A 25 15.21 6.00 -13.14
N TYR A 26 14.04 5.79 -12.54
CA TYR A 26 13.55 4.44 -12.32
C TYR A 26 13.31 3.72 -13.65
N ALA A 27 13.97 2.58 -13.85
CA ALA A 27 13.87 1.79 -15.07
C ALA A 27 12.43 1.36 -15.38
N ILE A 28 11.64 1.13 -14.33
CA ILE A 28 10.19 0.91 -14.43
C ILE A 28 9.50 2.15 -13.85
N PRO A 29 8.86 3.01 -14.68
CA PRO A 29 8.17 4.19 -14.20
C PRO A 29 7.09 3.85 -13.16
N ALA A 30 6.89 4.70 -12.15
CA ALA A 30 5.97 4.46 -11.04
C ALA A 30 4.54 4.10 -11.51
N ILE A 31 4.08 4.67 -12.62
CA ILE A 31 2.76 4.38 -13.20
C ILE A 31 2.62 2.93 -13.70
N ARG A 32 3.73 2.29 -14.06
CA ARG A 32 3.77 0.89 -14.52
C ARG A 32 4.07 -0.11 -13.40
N GLN A 33 4.44 0.37 -12.23
CA GLN A 33 4.69 -0.48 -11.07
C GLN A 33 3.35 -0.91 -10.49
N ARG A 34 3.06 -2.20 -10.53
CA ARG A 34 1.82 -2.75 -9.95
C ARG A 34 1.97 -2.87 -8.44
N PRO A 35 1.02 -2.35 -7.63
CA PRO A 35 0.99 -2.66 -6.20
C PRO A 35 0.93 -4.17 -5.97
N ILE A 36 1.61 -4.63 -4.92
CA ILE A 36 1.52 -6.03 -4.48
C ILE A 36 0.29 -6.16 -3.59
N LEU A 37 -0.51 -7.20 -3.80
CA LEU A 37 -1.63 -7.58 -2.95
C LEU A 37 -1.39 -8.94 -2.33
N LEU A 38 -1.09 -8.97 -1.03
CA LEU A 38 -0.89 -10.19 -0.25
C LEU A 38 -2.24 -10.67 0.29
N MET A 39 -2.70 -11.83 -0.15
CA MET A 39 -3.90 -12.47 0.38
C MET A 39 -3.51 -13.67 1.24
N GLY A 40 -3.87 -13.63 2.50
CA GLY A 40 -3.55 -14.71 3.43
C GLY A 40 -4.22 -14.57 4.78
N PRO A 41 -4.30 -15.67 5.56
CA PRO A 41 -4.93 -15.66 6.87
C PRO A 41 -4.38 -14.58 7.81
N PRO A 42 -5.17 -14.09 8.76
CA PRO A 42 -4.67 -13.22 9.80
C PRO A 42 -3.62 -13.95 10.65
N GLY A 43 -2.66 -13.22 11.20
CA GLY A 43 -1.67 -13.76 12.13
C GLY A 43 -0.53 -14.58 11.50
N ILE A 44 -0.43 -14.70 10.18
CA ILE A 44 0.68 -15.42 9.53
C ILE A 44 1.99 -14.63 9.42
N GLY A 45 2.05 -13.43 10.02
CA GLY A 45 3.27 -12.62 10.04
C GLY A 45 3.47 -11.72 8.83
N LYS A 46 2.40 -11.30 8.14
CA LYS A 46 2.50 -10.39 6.98
C LYS A 46 3.27 -9.11 7.29
N THR A 47 3.00 -8.47 8.41
CA THR A 47 3.70 -7.25 8.84
C THR A 47 5.17 -7.51 9.13
N GLN A 48 5.49 -8.59 9.83
CA GLN A 48 6.89 -8.97 10.14
C GLN A 48 7.70 -9.24 8.87
N VAL A 49 7.09 -9.87 7.88
CA VAL A 49 7.71 -10.11 6.58
C VAL A 49 8.02 -8.80 5.86
N MET A 50 7.12 -7.81 5.96
CA MET A 50 7.35 -6.49 5.38
C MET A 50 8.50 -5.75 6.07
N GLU A 51 8.59 -5.83 7.40
CA GLU A 51 9.70 -5.25 8.17
C GLU A 51 11.05 -5.87 7.77
N GLN A 52 11.08 -7.19 7.63
CA GLN A 52 12.29 -7.90 7.20
C GLN A 52 12.66 -7.55 5.76
N ALA A 53 11.72 -7.59 4.83
CA ALA A 53 11.96 -7.27 3.42
C ALA A 53 12.47 -5.83 3.24
N ALA A 54 11.87 -4.85 3.91
CA ALA A 54 12.31 -3.47 3.87
C ALA A 54 13.74 -3.31 4.41
N ARG A 55 14.05 -3.98 5.51
CA ARG A 55 15.40 -3.97 6.12
C ARG A 55 16.43 -4.59 5.19
N GLU A 56 16.14 -5.74 4.59
CA GLU A 56 17.06 -6.43 3.69
C GLU A 56 17.25 -5.68 2.37
N CYS A 57 16.23 -4.95 1.91
CA CYS A 57 16.34 -4.06 0.76
C CYS A 57 16.99 -2.70 1.09
N GLY A 58 17.21 -2.38 2.37
CA GLY A 58 17.80 -1.10 2.79
C GLY A 58 16.88 0.10 2.54
N VAL A 59 15.57 -0.07 2.61
CA VAL A 59 14.55 0.96 2.35
C VAL A 59 13.71 1.23 3.59
N ALA A 60 13.05 2.40 3.62
CA ALA A 60 12.13 2.75 4.70
C ALA A 60 10.83 1.93 4.62
N LEU A 61 10.14 1.80 5.74
CA LEU A 61 8.82 1.19 5.83
C LEU A 61 7.85 2.13 6.53
N VAL A 62 6.71 2.35 5.90
CA VAL A 62 5.51 2.92 6.53
C VAL A 62 4.43 1.85 6.50
N ALA A 63 3.92 1.47 7.67
CA ALA A 63 2.89 0.44 7.80
C ALA A 63 1.62 1.02 8.42
N TYR A 64 0.49 0.78 7.76
CA TYR A 64 -0.83 1.19 8.19
C TYR A 64 -1.80 0.03 8.25
N THR A 65 -2.60 -0.02 9.32
CA THR A 65 -3.81 -0.86 9.39
C THR A 65 -4.99 0.03 9.04
N ILE A 66 -5.54 -0.13 7.86
CA ILE A 66 -6.50 0.81 7.28
C ILE A 66 -7.87 0.78 7.96
N THR A 67 -8.24 -0.27 8.67
CA THR A 67 -9.52 -0.41 9.39
C THR A 67 -9.72 0.63 10.49
N HIS A 68 -8.64 1.22 11.00
CA HIS A 68 -8.69 2.29 11.99
C HIS A 68 -8.85 3.68 11.37
N HIS A 69 -8.88 3.79 10.04
CA HIS A 69 -8.97 5.05 9.34
C HIS A 69 -10.38 5.32 8.80
N THR A 70 -10.78 6.59 8.86
CA THR A 70 -11.97 7.09 8.18
C THR A 70 -11.59 7.55 6.78
N ARG A 71 -12.60 7.76 5.93
CA ARG A 71 -12.37 8.37 4.61
C ARG A 71 -11.67 9.73 4.72
N GLN A 72 -12.03 10.52 5.72
CA GLN A 72 -11.45 11.85 5.95
C GLN A 72 -9.97 11.80 6.33
N SER A 73 -9.55 10.85 7.18
CA SER A 73 -8.15 10.68 7.52
C SER A 73 -7.32 10.14 6.34
N ALA A 74 -7.90 9.26 5.53
CA ALA A 74 -7.22 8.69 4.37
C ALA A 74 -7.07 9.69 3.21
N VAL A 75 -8.13 10.45 2.88
CA VAL A 75 -8.15 11.37 1.72
C VAL A 75 -7.75 12.79 2.11
N GLY A 76 -7.97 13.20 3.35
CA GLY A 76 -7.86 14.57 3.84
C GLY A 76 -9.23 15.25 3.99
N LEU A 77 -9.21 16.40 4.65
CA LEU A 77 -10.39 17.22 4.88
C LEU A 77 -10.54 18.26 3.77
N PRO A 78 -11.75 18.47 3.23
CA PRO A 78 -11.99 19.53 2.27
C PRO A 78 -11.93 20.90 2.98
N PHE A 79 -11.33 21.90 2.32
CA PHE A 79 -11.38 23.29 2.72
C PHE A 79 -11.56 24.20 1.50
N ILE A 80 -12.10 25.37 1.71
CA ILE A 80 -12.35 26.35 0.66
C ILE A 80 -11.16 27.28 0.56
N ARG A 81 -10.62 27.45 -0.66
CA ARG A 81 -9.56 28.39 -0.97
C ARG A 81 -9.99 29.33 -2.08
N GLN A 82 -9.65 30.60 -1.92
CA GLN A 82 -9.84 31.59 -2.98
C GLN A 82 -8.68 31.52 -3.99
N ARG A 83 -9.00 31.40 -5.25
CA ARG A 83 -8.05 31.38 -6.37
C ARG A 83 -8.46 32.41 -7.41
N ASN A 84 -7.48 33.10 -7.99
CA ASN A 84 -7.71 34.00 -9.12
C ASN A 84 -7.37 33.30 -10.43
N TYR A 85 -8.35 33.20 -11.32
CA TYR A 85 -8.18 32.67 -12.66
C TYR A 85 -8.60 33.73 -13.67
N GLY A 86 -7.62 34.29 -14.40
CA GLY A 86 -7.90 35.26 -15.44
C GLY A 86 -8.59 36.53 -14.98
N GLY A 87 -8.24 37.01 -13.76
CA GLY A 87 -8.83 38.19 -13.14
C GLY A 87 -10.16 37.96 -12.41
N ARG A 88 -10.62 36.72 -12.30
CA ARG A 88 -11.82 36.34 -11.56
C ARG A 88 -11.44 35.58 -10.29
N ASP A 89 -11.92 36.04 -9.15
CA ASP A 89 -11.80 35.32 -7.88
C ASP A 89 -12.88 34.27 -7.80
N VAL A 90 -12.46 33.01 -7.62
CA VAL A 90 -13.36 31.87 -7.48
C VAL A 90 -12.99 31.08 -6.24
N SER A 91 -14.01 30.50 -5.59
CA SER A 91 -13.83 29.57 -4.49
C SER A 91 -13.61 28.18 -5.06
N VAL A 92 -12.51 27.55 -4.69
CA VAL A 92 -12.20 26.15 -5.06
C VAL A 92 -12.10 25.31 -3.81
N THR A 93 -12.53 24.04 -3.91
CA THR A 93 -12.34 23.07 -2.84
C THR A 93 -10.97 22.42 -3.00
N GLU A 94 -10.15 22.54 -1.99
CA GLU A 94 -8.89 21.81 -1.86
C GLU A 94 -8.99 20.83 -0.68
N TYR A 95 -8.08 19.86 -0.62
CA TYR A 95 -8.04 18.90 0.47
C TYR A 95 -6.72 19.04 1.23
N THR A 96 -6.76 18.85 2.54
CA THR A 96 -5.55 18.67 3.33
C THR A 96 -4.84 17.41 2.88
N MET A 97 -3.54 17.32 3.17
CA MET A 97 -2.79 16.11 2.82
C MET A 97 -3.36 14.88 3.54
N SER A 98 -3.46 13.77 2.80
CA SER A 98 -3.75 12.46 3.37
C SER A 98 -2.77 12.14 4.50
N GLU A 99 -3.27 11.66 5.64
CA GLU A 99 -2.43 11.22 6.76
C GLU A 99 -1.45 10.12 6.33
N ILE A 100 -1.88 9.22 5.44
CA ILE A 100 -1.04 8.14 4.91
C ILE A 100 0.12 8.72 4.09
N ILE A 101 -0.17 9.66 3.19
CA ILE A 101 0.87 10.34 2.38
C ILE A 101 1.79 11.18 3.26
N ALA A 102 1.24 11.90 4.23
CA ALA A 102 2.03 12.71 5.18
C ALA A 102 3.01 11.84 5.97
N SER A 103 2.61 10.63 6.37
CA SER A 103 3.49 9.69 7.07
C SER A 103 4.63 9.17 6.20
N VAL A 104 4.42 9.05 4.89
CA VAL A 104 5.51 8.73 3.96
C VAL A 104 6.55 9.84 3.97
N TYR A 105 6.15 11.11 3.83
CA TYR A 105 7.07 12.26 3.89
C TYR A 105 7.76 12.38 5.25
N ALA A 106 7.02 12.23 6.35
CA ALA A 106 7.60 12.25 7.70
C ALA A 106 8.66 11.15 7.88
N LYS A 107 8.42 9.96 7.33
CA LYS A 107 9.39 8.86 7.35
C LYS A 107 10.64 9.17 6.55
N MET A 108 10.49 9.80 5.39
CA MET A 108 11.62 10.25 4.56
C MET A 108 12.49 11.26 5.32
N GLU A 109 11.88 12.22 5.99
CA GLU A 109 12.60 13.20 6.83
C GLU A 109 13.32 12.53 8.01
N ALA A 110 12.63 11.66 8.74
CA ALA A 110 13.18 11.03 9.93
C ALA A 110 14.35 10.08 9.64
N THR A 111 14.32 9.39 8.50
CA THR A 111 15.34 8.38 8.13
C THR A 111 16.38 8.89 7.15
N GLY A 112 16.12 9.99 6.44
CA GLY A 112 16.93 10.43 5.29
C GLY A 112 16.82 9.54 4.06
N LEU A 113 16.01 8.48 4.11
CA LEU A 113 15.80 7.55 3.00
C LEU A 113 14.70 8.09 2.08
N LYS A 114 14.99 8.18 0.79
CA LYS A 114 14.03 8.63 -0.23
C LYS A 114 13.16 7.50 -0.78
N GLU A 115 13.55 6.26 -0.55
CA GLU A 115 12.93 5.05 -1.07
C GLU A 115 12.36 4.21 0.07
N GLY A 116 11.22 3.60 -0.16
CA GLY A 116 10.55 2.82 0.85
C GLY A 116 9.43 1.93 0.34
N VAL A 117 8.80 1.28 1.30
CA VAL A 117 7.58 0.50 1.11
C VAL A 117 6.47 1.13 1.92
N LEU A 118 5.35 1.40 1.27
CA LEU A 118 4.09 1.74 1.93
C LEU A 118 3.26 0.47 2.03
N PHE A 119 3.14 -0.06 3.25
CA PHE A 119 2.38 -1.26 3.54
C PHE A 119 1.03 -0.91 4.16
N ILE A 120 -0.05 -1.37 3.52
CA ILE A 120 -1.42 -1.14 3.97
C ILE A 120 -2.06 -2.48 4.29
N ASP A 121 -2.26 -2.76 5.58
CA ASP A 121 -2.88 -4.00 6.04
C ASP A 121 -4.41 -3.88 6.12
N GLU A 122 -5.08 -5.02 6.02
CA GLU A 122 -6.53 -5.19 6.11
C GLU A 122 -7.31 -4.39 5.05
N ILE A 123 -6.75 -4.24 3.86
CA ILE A 123 -7.29 -3.38 2.80
C ILE A 123 -8.71 -3.74 2.35
N ASN A 124 -9.11 -4.98 2.51
CA ASN A 124 -10.44 -5.47 2.15
C ASN A 124 -11.41 -5.59 3.35
N CYS A 125 -10.99 -5.13 4.53
CA CYS A 125 -11.82 -5.08 5.74
C CYS A 125 -12.31 -3.66 6.05
N VAL A 126 -12.22 -2.73 5.12
CA VAL A 126 -12.58 -1.33 5.29
C VAL A 126 -14.09 -1.09 5.21
N SER A 127 -14.53 0.05 5.74
CA SER A 127 -15.94 0.47 5.66
C SER A 127 -16.39 0.67 4.21
N GLU A 128 -17.72 0.63 3.99
CA GLU A 128 -18.31 0.85 2.66
C GLU A 128 -17.95 2.21 2.06
N THR A 129 -17.80 3.21 2.90
CA THR A 129 -17.45 4.56 2.48
C THR A 129 -15.98 4.72 2.10
N LEU A 130 -15.10 3.91 2.68
CA LEU A 130 -13.67 3.96 2.42
C LEU A 130 -13.21 3.01 1.30
N ALA A 131 -13.92 1.89 1.09
CA ALA A 131 -13.53 0.86 0.12
C ALA A 131 -13.29 1.40 -1.30
N PRO A 132 -14.17 2.23 -1.92
CA PRO A 132 -13.93 2.77 -3.25
C PRO A 132 -12.67 3.63 -3.31
N THR A 133 -12.39 4.39 -2.27
CA THR A 133 -11.19 5.22 -2.16
C THR A 133 -9.92 4.39 -2.13
N MET A 134 -9.93 3.28 -1.38
CA MET A 134 -8.78 2.38 -1.30
C MET A 134 -8.54 1.63 -2.61
N LEU A 135 -9.59 1.22 -3.30
CA LEU A 135 -9.47 0.61 -4.62
C LEU A 135 -8.89 1.60 -5.64
N GLN A 136 -9.38 2.84 -5.64
CA GLN A 136 -8.82 3.91 -6.48
C GLN A 136 -7.35 4.18 -6.14
N PHE A 137 -6.99 4.18 -4.86
CA PHE A 137 -5.62 4.34 -4.43
C PHE A 137 -4.71 3.24 -5.00
N LEU A 138 -5.12 1.97 -4.93
CA LEU A 138 -4.37 0.87 -5.53
C LEU A 138 -4.18 1.02 -7.03
N GLN A 139 -5.16 1.59 -7.72
CA GLN A 139 -5.10 1.78 -9.17
C GLN A 139 -4.23 2.98 -9.56
N CYS A 140 -4.41 4.12 -8.89
CA CYS A 140 -3.84 5.41 -9.27
C CYS A 140 -2.67 5.85 -8.40
N LYS A 141 -2.44 5.20 -7.24
CA LYS A 141 -1.42 5.56 -6.23
C LYS A 141 -1.58 6.98 -5.70
N THR A 142 -2.82 7.47 -5.68
CA THR A 142 -3.17 8.81 -5.21
C THR A 142 -4.30 8.78 -4.20
N PHE A 143 -4.25 9.71 -3.25
CA PHE A 143 -5.38 10.09 -2.42
C PHE A 143 -5.77 11.52 -2.78
N GLY A 144 -6.98 11.70 -3.31
CA GLY A 144 -7.39 12.98 -3.88
C GLY A 144 -6.46 13.41 -5.01
N ASN A 145 -5.85 14.57 -4.87
CA ASN A 145 -4.88 15.14 -5.82
C ASN A 145 -3.41 14.88 -5.45
N GLN A 146 -3.16 14.09 -4.41
CA GLN A 146 -1.82 13.84 -3.89
C GLN A 146 -1.37 12.42 -4.19
N ALA A 147 -0.20 12.29 -4.82
CA ALA A 147 0.40 11.01 -5.18
C ALA A 147 1.39 10.53 -4.11
N VAL A 148 1.53 9.22 -3.99
CA VAL A 148 2.66 8.61 -3.29
C VAL A 148 3.94 9.01 -4.02
N PRO A 149 4.99 9.47 -3.31
CA PRO A 149 6.26 9.84 -3.95
C PRO A 149 6.85 8.70 -4.77
N ALA A 150 7.52 9.04 -5.88
CA ALA A 150 8.32 8.08 -6.64
C ALA A 150 9.37 7.44 -5.71
N GLY A 151 9.66 6.16 -5.92
CA GLY A 151 10.55 5.40 -5.04
C GLY A 151 9.86 4.71 -3.86
N TRP A 152 8.55 4.83 -3.76
CA TRP A 152 7.75 4.13 -2.75
C TRP A 152 6.90 3.03 -3.40
N VAL A 153 7.21 1.79 -3.05
CA VAL A 153 6.48 0.62 -3.52
C VAL A 153 5.28 0.36 -2.63
N ILE A 154 4.11 0.18 -3.24
CA ILE A 154 2.88 -0.07 -2.49
C ILE A 154 2.69 -1.58 -2.35
N VAL A 155 2.53 -2.02 -1.10
CA VAL A 155 2.14 -3.39 -0.75
C VAL A 155 0.88 -3.32 0.10
N ALA A 156 -0.17 -3.96 -0.34
CA ALA A 156 -1.40 -4.10 0.41
C ALA A 156 -1.57 -5.54 0.89
N ALA A 157 -2.22 -5.73 2.01
CA ALA A 157 -2.56 -7.05 2.52
C ALA A 157 -4.05 -7.14 2.83
N GLY A 158 -4.63 -8.29 2.57
CA GLY A 158 -6.01 -8.60 2.87
C GLY A 158 -6.16 -10.02 3.42
N ASN A 159 -7.34 -10.29 3.95
CA ASN A 159 -7.71 -11.60 4.46
C ASN A 159 -8.69 -12.27 3.50
N PRO A 160 -8.58 -13.59 3.25
CA PRO A 160 -9.57 -14.32 2.50
C PRO A 160 -10.95 -14.33 3.21
N PRO A 161 -12.06 -14.46 2.46
CA PRO A 161 -13.43 -14.42 3.03
C PRO A 161 -13.70 -15.47 4.10
N GLU A 162 -13.00 -16.58 4.05
CA GLU A 162 -13.16 -17.69 5.03
C GLU A 162 -12.78 -17.27 6.46
N TYR A 163 -11.96 -16.23 6.61
CA TYR A 163 -11.43 -15.79 7.91
C TYR A 163 -12.13 -14.57 8.47
N ASN A 164 -12.91 -13.86 7.64
CA ASN A 164 -13.63 -12.66 8.09
C ASN A 164 -14.85 -12.40 7.22
N LYS A 165 -16.04 -12.43 7.82
CA LYS A 165 -17.32 -12.17 7.13
C LYS A 165 -17.50 -10.72 6.64
N SER A 166 -16.71 -9.80 7.17
CA SER A 166 -16.72 -8.39 6.76
C SER A 166 -15.82 -8.09 5.57
N VAL A 167 -15.15 -9.11 5.04
CA VAL A 167 -14.25 -8.99 3.89
C VAL A 167 -15.04 -8.72 2.61
N ARG A 168 -14.54 -7.78 1.81
CA ARG A 168 -15.07 -7.49 0.48
C ARG A 168 -14.19 -8.14 -0.57
N ASP A 169 -14.83 -8.63 -1.61
CA ASP A 169 -14.13 -9.10 -2.79
C ASP A 169 -13.63 -7.92 -3.63
N PHE A 170 -12.46 -8.06 -4.19
CA PHE A 170 -11.93 -7.13 -5.18
C PHE A 170 -12.57 -7.42 -6.54
N ASP A 171 -12.94 -6.37 -7.26
CA ASP A 171 -13.40 -6.49 -8.63
C ASP A 171 -12.25 -6.92 -9.58
N ILE A 172 -12.63 -7.46 -10.72
CA ILE A 172 -11.69 -7.96 -11.73
C ILE A 172 -10.77 -6.82 -12.21
N VAL A 173 -11.30 -5.62 -12.36
CA VAL A 173 -10.53 -4.45 -12.83
C VAL A 173 -9.42 -4.07 -11.85
N THR A 174 -9.71 -4.15 -10.54
CA THR A 174 -8.70 -3.92 -9.50
C THR A 174 -7.66 -5.03 -9.48
N LEU A 175 -8.08 -6.30 -9.59
CA LEU A 175 -7.16 -7.44 -9.61
C LEU A 175 -6.20 -7.41 -10.79
N ASP A 176 -6.63 -6.94 -11.95
CA ASP A 176 -5.78 -6.78 -13.13
C ASP A 176 -4.67 -5.73 -12.96
N ARG A 177 -4.86 -4.79 -12.02
CA ARG A 177 -3.93 -3.68 -11.78
C ARG A 177 -2.98 -3.92 -10.62
N VAL A 178 -3.15 -5.00 -9.87
CA VAL A 178 -2.29 -5.40 -8.77
C VAL A 178 -1.58 -6.71 -9.08
N ARG A 179 -0.48 -6.95 -8.39
CA ARG A 179 0.20 -8.25 -8.38
C ARG A 179 -0.26 -9.04 -7.16
N ARG A 180 -1.23 -9.92 -7.36
CA ARG A 180 -1.78 -10.74 -6.28
C ARG A 180 -0.84 -11.89 -5.92
N MET A 181 -0.64 -12.10 -4.63
CA MET A 181 0.11 -13.20 -4.04
C MET A 181 -0.74 -13.87 -2.96
N ASP A 182 -1.15 -15.12 -3.19
CA ASP A 182 -1.93 -15.89 -2.21
C ASP A 182 -0.98 -16.68 -1.31
N ILE A 183 -1.03 -16.38 0.00
CA ILE A 183 -0.20 -17.00 1.02
C ILE A 183 -1.03 -18.09 1.71
N ALA A 184 -0.55 -19.33 1.67
CA ALA A 184 -1.17 -20.45 2.34
C ALA A 184 -0.42 -20.77 3.64
N VAL A 185 -1.15 -21.20 4.67
CA VAL A 185 -0.55 -21.79 5.87
C VAL A 185 0.05 -23.15 5.49
N SER A 186 1.34 -23.32 5.72
CA SER A 186 1.96 -24.64 5.59
C SER A 186 1.64 -25.46 6.84
N TYR A 187 0.77 -26.44 6.73
CA TYR A 187 0.42 -27.37 7.83
C TYR A 187 1.54 -28.34 8.21
N THR A 188 2.78 -28.09 7.83
CA THR A 188 3.90 -29.03 8.07
C THR A 188 4.38 -29.06 9.52
N HIS A 189 3.83 -28.27 10.45
CA HIS A 189 4.24 -28.27 11.86
C HIS A 189 3.22 -28.81 12.87
N LEU A 190 2.07 -29.32 12.44
CA LEU A 190 1.04 -29.84 13.38
C LEU A 190 1.09 -31.37 13.61
N ARG A 191 2.10 -32.08 13.10
CA ARG A 191 2.25 -33.53 13.34
C ARG A 191 3.37 -33.94 14.31
N ALA A 192 3.89 -33.03 15.11
CA ALA A 192 5.01 -33.33 16.00
C ALA A 192 4.64 -33.44 17.50
N HIS A 193 3.36 -33.44 17.88
CA HIS A 193 2.93 -33.59 19.28
C HIS A 193 1.75 -34.55 19.48
N GLU A 194 1.64 -35.61 18.71
CA GLU A 194 0.80 -36.75 19.05
C GLU A 194 1.64 -38.03 18.98
N THR A 195 2.40 -38.27 20.00
CA THR A 195 2.81 -39.57 20.49
C THR A 195 3.09 -39.50 21.98
#